data_efd25bd91e968c0c71a50b3634aa795d
#
_entry.id   efd25bd91e968c0c71a50b3634aa795d
#
_cell.length_a   1.000
_cell.length_b   1.000
_cell.length_c   1.000
_cell.angle_alpha   90.00
_cell.angle_beta   90.00
_cell.angle_gamma   90.00
#
_symmetry.space_group_name_H-M   'P 1'
#
loop_
_entity.id
_entity.type
_entity.pdbx_description
1 polymer ?
#
loop_
_entity_poly.entity_id
_entity_poly.type
_entity_poly.pdbx_seq_one_letter_code
_entity_poly.pdbx_strand_id
1 'polypeptide(L)'
;MRRRTTFALLTSLTSIAAAMAPTISASAAPSSTGTAHGQKAVCAQAPAGRARCFAHVQTNSDGVTPNATTTYTSGYSPADLVAAYSIPRNRSKNTIAIIDAFASPTAQADLNIYRSQFGLGAVTITQVNQIGGTSLPAGDTGWGQEEALDLDMASAACPTCAILYVGANSASFADLSAAVNTAAAMGARVISNSYGGSEYSGEVSAQAAYNQPGVAVTVSSGDSGYGAQFPASSQYVIDVGGTNLARSNTSRGFTETAWSGGGSGCSAFITKPSWQHDPSCVRRMGTDVSAVADPNTGVAVYDSYGSTGGANWLVFGGTSVAAPLVGGMYAVAGVTSAYPAATLYTAGASLFDVVAGSNGNCRRGAAYYCHAGTGHDGPTGNGTPIGVTSLH
;
A
#
# COMPACT_ATOMS: atom_id res chain seq x y z
N MET A 1 32.10 31.36 79.63
CA MET A 1 30.69 30.93 79.42
C MET A 1 30.44 30.64 77.95
N ARG A 2 30.40 29.35 77.54
CA ARG A 2 30.19 28.88 76.16
C ARG A 2 28.72 28.48 76.03
N ARG A 3 27.99 29.16 75.20
CA ARG A 3 26.62 28.74 74.77
C ARG A 3 26.74 27.77 73.58
N ARG A 4 26.20 26.54 73.75
CA ARG A 4 26.00 25.57 72.69
C ARG A 4 24.67 25.83 72.01
N THR A 5 24.65 26.06 70.70
CA THR A 5 23.47 26.15 69.85
C THR A 5 23.24 24.78 69.19
N THR A 6 22.07 24.19 69.44
CA THR A 6 21.65 22.92 68.89
C THR A 6 20.94 23.18 67.57
N PHE A 7 21.38 22.60 66.47
CA PHE A 7 20.69 22.60 65.20
C PHE A 7 19.78 21.39 65.13
N ALA A 8 18.47 21.62 64.89
CA ALA A 8 17.53 20.57 64.58
C ALA A 8 17.46 20.38 63.06
N LEU A 9 17.73 19.16 62.60
CA LEU A 9 17.50 18.74 61.22
C LEU A 9 16.02 18.38 61.01
N LEU A 10 15.30 19.12 60.15
CA LEU A 10 14.03 18.71 59.61
C LEU A 10 14.30 17.88 58.37
N THR A 11 13.96 16.60 58.40
CA THR A 11 13.90 15.73 57.23
C THR A 11 12.51 15.83 56.58
N SER A 12 12.43 16.47 55.43
CA SER A 12 11.24 16.46 54.59
C SER A 12 11.19 15.16 53.76
N LEU A 13 10.18 14.32 54.02
CA LEU A 13 9.85 13.19 53.11
C LEU A 13 9.09 13.76 51.93
N THR A 14 9.71 13.73 50.74
CA THR A 14 9.03 13.94 49.47
C THR A 14 8.50 12.58 48.96
N SER A 15 7.18 12.44 48.98
CA SER A 15 6.48 11.30 48.37
C SER A 15 6.51 11.42 46.88
N ILE A 16 7.25 10.54 46.19
CA ILE A 16 7.23 10.40 44.75
C ILE A 16 6.01 9.54 44.39
N ALA A 17 4.97 10.16 43.87
CA ALA A 17 3.87 9.44 43.25
C ALA A 17 4.32 8.95 41.86
N ALA A 18 4.57 7.64 41.71
CA ALA A 18 4.82 6.99 40.45
C ALA A 18 3.50 6.93 39.65
N ALA A 19 3.38 7.74 38.61
CA ALA A 19 2.30 7.62 37.65
C ALA A 19 2.50 6.32 36.85
N MET A 20 1.67 5.33 37.08
CA MET A 20 1.57 4.15 36.23
C MET A 20 0.94 4.55 34.89
N ALA A 21 1.76 4.60 33.83
CA ALA A 21 1.25 4.65 32.46
C ALA A 21 0.58 3.31 32.12
N PRO A 22 -0.56 3.30 31.42
CA PRO A 22 -1.18 2.05 31.01
C PRO A 22 -0.27 1.36 29.99
N THR A 23 0.23 0.18 30.34
CA THR A 23 0.91 -0.71 29.40
C THR A 23 -0.13 -1.24 28.42
N ILE A 24 -0.14 -0.71 27.21
CA ILE A 24 -0.86 -1.33 26.09
C ILE A 24 -0.13 -2.61 25.79
N SER A 25 -0.69 -3.74 26.21
CA SER A 25 -0.20 -5.06 25.81
C SER A 25 -0.36 -5.19 24.30
N ALA A 26 0.73 -5.15 23.55
CA ALA A 26 0.74 -5.56 22.17
C ALA A 26 0.36 -7.04 22.14
N SER A 27 -0.83 -7.37 21.63
CA SER A 27 -1.21 -8.74 21.34
C SER A 27 -0.20 -9.29 20.35
N ALA A 28 0.60 -10.29 20.76
CA ALA A 28 1.46 -11.01 19.87
C ALA A 28 0.58 -11.70 18.82
N ALA A 29 0.75 -11.35 17.55
CA ALA A 29 0.17 -12.13 16.47
C ALA A 29 0.70 -13.57 16.57
N PRO A 30 -0.12 -14.58 16.33
CA PRO A 30 0.32 -15.97 16.40
C PRO A 30 1.46 -16.20 15.40
N SER A 31 2.56 -16.79 15.89
CA SER A 31 3.65 -17.26 15.05
C SER A 31 3.08 -18.33 14.11
N SER A 32 3.07 -18.08 12.82
CA SER A 32 2.58 -19.03 11.82
C SER A 32 3.57 -20.22 11.69
N THR A 33 3.35 -21.27 12.49
CA THR A 33 3.67 -22.62 12.05
C THR A 33 2.50 -23.04 11.15
N GLY A 34 2.38 -22.39 9.97
CA GLY A 34 1.18 -22.48 9.16
C GLY A 34 1.25 -23.63 8.18
N THR A 35 0.18 -24.38 8.12
CA THR A 35 -0.28 -25.05 6.90
C THR A 35 -0.17 -24.07 5.73
N ALA A 36 0.47 -24.48 4.64
CA ALA A 36 0.57 -23.64 3.44
C ALA A 36 -0.87 -23.28 2.98
N HIS A 37 -1.19 -22.00 3.06
CA HIS A 37 -2.43 -21.46 2.52
C HIS A 37 -2.29 -21.33 1.00
N GLY A 38 -3.38 -21.54 0.26
CA GLY A 38 -3.46 -21.14 -1.13
C GLY A 38 -3.71 -19.64 -1.25
N GLN A 39 -3.71 -19.14 -2.46
CA GLN A 39 -4.09 -17.76 -2.78
C GLN A 39 -4.85 -17.71 -4.10
N LYS A 40 -5.72 -16.72 -4.24
CA LYS A 40 -6.55 -16.54 -5.42
C LYS A 40 -6.66 -15.05 -5.76
N ALA A 41 -6.41 -14.70 -7.03
CA ALA A 41 -6.72 -13.36 -7.53
C ALA A 41 -8.23 -13.12 -7.46
N VAL A 42 -8.65 -11.97 -6.94
CA VAL A 42 -10.09 -11.65 -6.80
C VAL A 42 -10.68 -11.14 -8.11
N CYS A 43 -9.88 -10.48 -8.95
CA CYS A 43 -10.28 -10.08 -10.29
C CYS A 43 -9.83 -11.10 -11.34
N ALA A 44 -10.70 -11.40 -12.29
CA ALA A 44 -10.36 -12.22 -13.44
C ALA A 44 -9.30 -11.56 -14.33
N GLN A 45 -8.63 -12.35 -15.16
CA GLN A 45 -7.72 -11.82 -16.18
C GLN A 45 -8.47 -10.86 -17.12
N ALA A 46 -7.88 -9.69 -17.35
CA ALA A 46 -8.46 -8.70 -18.25
C ALA A 46 -8.01 -8.95 -19.70
N PRO A 47 -8.88 -8.71 -20.69
CA PRO A 47 -8.47 -8.68 -22.08
C PRO A 47 -7.57 -7.47 -22.36
N ALA A 48 -6.84 -7.50 -23.47
CA ALA A 48 -5.96 -6.41 -23.89
C ALA A 48 -6.72 -5.05 -23.91
N GLY A 49 -6.06 -3.99 -23.42
CA GLY A 49 -6.63 -2.64 -23.34
C GLY A 49 -7.56 -2.40 -22.15
N ARG A 50 -7.66 -3.36 -21.24
CA ARG A 50 -8.41 -3.23 -19.97
C ARG A 50 -7.52 -3.58 -18.80
N ALA A 51 -7.83 -2.99 -17.65
CA ALA A 51 -7.20 -3.31 -16.38
C ALA A 51 -7.92 -4.48 -15.67
N ARG A 52 -7.21 -5.13 -14.77
CA ARG A 52 -7.77 -5.93 -13.68
C ARG A 52 -7.24 -5.40 -12.36
N CYS A 53 -7.93 -5.63 -11.28
CA CYS A 53 -7.42 -5.38 -9.95
C CYS A 53 -6.35 -6.41 -9.55
N PHE A 54 -5.49 -6.05 -8.60
CA PHE A 54 -4.34 -6.87 -8.21
C PHE A 54 -4.43 -7.43 -6.79
N ALA A 55 -5.61 -7.43 -6.16
CA ALA A 55 -5.78 -8.09 -4.87
C ALA A 55 -5.78 -9.62 -5.02
N HIS A 56 -5.12 -10.28 -4.07
CA HIS A 56 -5.13 -11.72 -3.89
C HIS A 56 -5.65 -12.06 -2.50
N VAL A 57 -6.72 -12.84 -2.42
CA VAL A 57 -7.22 -13.34 -1.14
C VAL A 57 -6.53 -14.65 -0.77
N GLN A 58 -6.14 -14.79 0.49
CA GLN A 58 -5.67 -16.05 1.04
C GLN A 58 -6.82 -17.06 1.07
N THR A 59 -6.54 -18.30 0.66
CA THR A 59 -7.53 -19.40 0.62
C THR A 59 -7.18 -20.52 1.59
N ASN A 60 -8.13 -21.37 1.83
CA ASN A 60 -7.89 -22.67 2.47
C ASN A 60 -6.91 -23.51 1.62
N SER A 61 -6.55 -24.68 2.11
CA SER A 61 -5.64 -25.59 1.39
C SER A 61 -6.19 -26.09 0.05
N ASP A 62 -7.47 -25.85 -0.25
CA ASP A 62 -8.10 -26.16 -1.54
C ASP A 62 -7.68 -25.17 -2.67
N GLY A 63 -7.06 -24.05 -2.34
CA GLY A 63 -6.65 -23.01 -3.28
C GLY A 63 -7.81 -22.21 -3.90
N VAL A 64 -9.04 -22.39 -3.45
CA VAL A 64 -10.27 -21.83 -4.06
C VAL A 64 -11.12 -21.07 -3.05
N THR A 65 -11.39 -21.68 -1.90
CA THR A 65 -12.26 -21.11 -0.86
C THR A 65 -11.50 -20.09 -0.02
N PRO A 66 -11.93 -18.81 0.02
CA PRO A 66 -11.29 -17.80 0.87
C PRO A 66 -11.19 -18.26 2.33
N ASN A 67 -10.05 -18.05 2.96
CA ASN A 67 -9.84 -18.32 4.37
C ASN A 67 -10.44 -17.18 5.20
N ALA A 68 -11.77 -17.13 5.23
CA ALA A 68 -12.54 -16.07 5.87
C ALA A 68 -12.94 -16.43 7.30
N THR A 69 -12.96 -15.46 8.20
CA THR A 69 -13.35 -15.63 9.61
C THR A 69 -14.39 -14.60 10.04
N THR A 70 -15.18 -14.93 11.08
CA THR A 70 -16.20 -14.02 11.63
C THR A 70 -15.60 -12.93 12.52
N THR A 71 -14.39 -13.15 13.01
CA THR A 71 -13.65 -12.21 13.87
C THR A 71 -12.22 -12.08 13.34
N TYR A 72 -11.58 -10.93 13.59
CA TYR A 72 -10.17 -10.74 13.26
C TYR A 72 -9.28 -11.76 13.99
N THR A 73 -8.56 -12.58 13.27
CA THR A 73 -7.65 -13.62 13.80
C THR A 73 -6.27 -13.66 13.16
N SER A 74 -6.13 -13.09 11.95
CA SER A 74 -4.92 -13.21 11.13
C SER A 74 -4.74 -12.03 10.17
N GLY A 75 -3.57 -11.95 9.53
CA GLY A 75 -3.14 -10.85 8.70
C GLY A 75 -2.51 -9.71 9.53
N TYR A 76 -1.62 -8.95 8.92
CA TYR A 76 -1.01 -7.78 9.58
C TYR A 76 -2.08 -6.72 9.86
N SER A 77 -2.06 -6.22 11.10
CA SER A 77 -2.89 -5.10 11.54
C SER A 77 -2.27 -3.75 11.17
N PRO A 78 -3.03 -2.63 11.25
CA PRO A 78 -2.46 -1.28 11.13
C PRO A 78 -1.29 -1.01 12.08
N ALA A 79 -1.33 -1.56 13.29
CA ALA A 79 -0.24 -1.42 14.25
C ALA A 79 1.04 -2.13 13.79
N ASP A 80 0.90 -3.29 13.15
CA ASP A 80 2.03 -4.03 12.58
C ASP A 80 2.66 -3.28 11.42
N LEU A 81 1.84 -2.72 10.51
CA LEU A 81 2.31 -1.93 9.37
C LEU A 81 3.01 -0.65 9.83
N VAL A 82 2.44 0.05 10.81
CA VAL A 82 3.07 1.23 11.44
C VAL A 82 4.43 0.86 12.03
N ALA A 83 4.55 -0.28 12.70
CA ALA A 83 5.81 -0.75 13.27
C ALA A 83 6.82 -1.14 12.16
N ALA A 84 6.36 -1.90 11.15
CA ALA A 84 7.22 -2.37 10.06
C ALA A 84 7.84 -1.24 9.24
N TYR A 85 7.06 -0.20 8.95
CA TYR A 85 7.48 0.92 8.10
C TYR A 85 7.78 2.21 8.88
N SER A 86 7.74 2.17 10.22
CA SER A 86 7.99 3.33 11.08
C SER A 86 7.11 4.54 10.73
N ILE A 87 5.84 4.30 10.38
CA ILE A 87 4.91 5.36 9.96
C ILE A 87 4.64 6.30 11.13
N PRO A 88 4.94 7.61 11.02
CA PRO A 88 4.70 8.53 12.11
C PRO A 88 3.19 8.74 12.34
N ARG A 89 2.78 8.72 13.61
CA ARG A 89 1.40 8.98 14.03
C ARG A 89 1.12 10.49 14.02
N ASN A 90 1.14 11.09 12.85
CA ASN A 90 0.75 12.49 12.70
C ASN A 90 -0.76 12.65 12.40
N ARG A 91 -1.22 13.88 12.35
CA ARG A 91 -2.64 14.23 12.09
C ARG A 91 -2.79 14.86 10.70
N SER A 92 -2.26 14.21 9.67
CA SER A 92 -2.46 14.67 8.30
C SER A 92 -3.96 14.79 7.97
N LYS A 93 -4.31 15.83 7.23
CA LYS A 93 -5.67 16.08 6.70
C LYS A 93 -5.71 16.01 5.18
N ASN A 94 -4.62 15.54 4.56
CA ASN A 94 -4.58 15.37 3.12
C ASN A 94 -5.68 14.42 2.64
N THR A 95 -6.19 14.64 1.45
CA THR A 95 -7.15 13.75 0.81
C THR A 95 -6.40 12.67 0.03
N ILE A 96 -6.71 11.42 0.34
CA ILE A 96 -6.31 10.25 -0.43
C ILE A 96 -7.49 9.85 -1.30
N ALA A 97 -7.30 9.82 -2.61
CA ALA A 97 -8.27 9.26 -3.54
C ALA A 97 -7.92 7.80 -3.82
N ILE A 98 -8.93 6.94 -3.80
CA ILE A 98 -8.89 5.55 -4.23
C ILE A 98 -9.62 5.47 -5.57
N ILE A 99 -8.96 4.92 -6.57
CA ILE A 99 -9.51 4.78 -7.93
C ILE A 99 -9.68 3.29 -8.24
N ASP A 100 -10.92 2.86 -8.38
CA ASP A 100 -11.26 1.51 -8.82
C ASP A 100 -12.33 1.53 -9.91
N ALA A 101 -12.54 0.40 -10.56
CA ALA A 101 -13.70 0.22 -11.40
C ALA A 101 -14.92 -0.19 -10.55
N PHE A 102 -16.09 0.28 -10.93
CA PHE A 102 -17.35 0.00 -10.24
C PHE A 102 -17.48 0.68 -8.88
N ALA A 103 -18.31 0.16 -7.96
CA ALA A 103 -18.40 0.64 -6.57
C ALA A 103 -19.07 -0.42 -5.69
N SER A 104 -18.50 -0.67 -4.52
CA SER A 104 -19.09 -1.55 -3.51
C SER A 104 -20.23 -0.85 -2.75
N PRO A 105 -21.42 -1.46 -2.65
CA PRO A 105 -22.51 -0.89 -1.87
C PRO A 105 -22.26 -0.94 -0.35
N THR A 106 -21.27 -1.71 0.11
CA THR A 106 -20.96 -1.89 1.54
C THR A 106 -19.73 -1.13 1.99
N ALA A 107 -18.98 -0.47 1.11
CA ALA A 107 -17.68 0.16 1.36
C ALA A 107 -17.62 0.99 2.66
N GLN A 108 -18.58 1.89 2.89
CA GLN A 108 -18.61 2.71 4.11
C GLN A 108 -18.86 1.86 5.37
N ALA A 109 -19.74 0.87 5.28
CA ALA A 109 -20.10 0.01 6.42
C ALA A 109 -18.91 -0.88 6.79
N ASP A 110 -18.26 -1.48 5.80
CA ASP A 110 -17.12 -2.36 5.97
C ASP A 110 -15.90 -1.61 6.53
N LEU A 111 -15.59 -0.43 5.98
CA LEU A 111 -14.54 0.43 6.50
C LEU A 111 -14.79 0.83 7.96
N ASN A 112 -16.04 1.10 8.35
CA ASN A 112 -16.38 1.43 9.74
C ASN A 112 -16.06 0.26 10.69
N ILE A 113 -16.31 -0.98 10.27
CA ILE A 113 -16.01 -2.19 11.07
C ILE A 113 -14.49 -2.35 11.18
N TYR A 114 -13.75 -2.28 10.07
CA TYR A 114 -12.28 -2.33 10.08
C TYR A 114 -11.69 -1.29 11.02
N ARG A 115 -12.09 -0.03 10.85
CA ARG A 115 -11.58 1.09 11.66
C ARG A 115 -11.93 0.98 13.13
N SER A 116 -13.14 0.47 13.45
CA SER A 116 -13.57 0.20 14.82
C SER A 116 -12.72 -0.89 15.46
N GLN A 117 -12.46 -1.99 14.73
CA GLN A 117 -11.63 -3.11 15.19
C GLN A 117 -10.23 -2.65 15.63
N PHE A 118 -9.64 -1.73 14.88
CA PHE A 118 -8.25 -1.28 15.12
C PHE A 118 -8.15 0.09 15.80
N GLY A 119 -9.26 0.68 16.24
CA GLY A 119 -9.27 1.94 16.96
C GLY A 119 -8.78 3.16 16.16
N LEU A 120 -9.03 3.17 14.85
CA LEU A 120 -8.54 4.22 13.94
C LEU A 120 -9.44 5.49 13.94
N GLY A 121 -10.54 5.47 14.69
CA GLY A 121 -11.55 6.53 14.66
C GLY A 121 -12.44 6.47 13.42
N ALA A 122 -13.53 7.22 13.41
CA ALA A 122 -14.47 7.26 12.30
C ALA A 122 -13.96 8.15 11.14
N VAL A 123 -14.31 7.78 9.91
CA VAL A 123 -14.13 8.59 8.71
C VAL A 123 -15.33 8.38 7.79
N THR A 124 -15.75 9.43 7.09
CA THR A 124 -16.76 9.31 6.03
C THR A 124 -16.05 9.33 4.69
N ILE A 125 -16.35 8.33 3.85
CA ILE A 125 -15.85 8.27 2.47
C ILE A 125 -16.67 9.24 1.63
N THR A 126 -16.01 10.17 0.93
CA THR A 126 -16.66 10.90 -0.16
C THR A 126 -16.65 9.98 -1.38
N GLN A 127 -17.81 9.56 -1.86
CA GLN A 127 -17.93 8.64 -3.00
C GLN A 127 -18.53 9.36 -4.21
N VAL A 128 -17.86 9.27 -5.36
CA VAL A 128 -18.29 9.84 -6.63
C VAL A 128 -18.00 8.88 -7.79
N ASN A 129 -18.68 9.09 -8.90
CA ASN A 129 -18.36 8.41 -10.16
C ASN A 129 -17.20 9.12 -10.90
N GLN A 130 -16.73 8.54 -12.00
CA GLN A 130 -15.59 9.04 -12.78
C GLN A 130 -15.74 10.46 -13.35
N ILE A 131 -16.92 11.08 -13.26
CA ILE A 131 -17.18 12.46 -13.66
C ILE A 131 -17.55 13.37 -12.48
N GLY A 132 -17.36 12.90 -11.23
CA GLY A 132 -17.63 13.66 -10.02
C GLY A 132 -19.10 13.68 -9.56
N GLY A 133 -19.97 12.91 -10.19
CA GLY A 133 -21.39 12.79 -9.82
C GLY A 133 -21.59 11.76 -8.68
N THR A 134 -22.72 11.88 -7.98
CA THR A 134 -23.07 11.00 -6.84
C THR A 134 -23.77 9.69 -7.25
N SER A 135 -24.13 9.53 -8.52
CA SER A 135 -24.67 8.26 -9.03
C SER A 135 -23.51 7.30 -9.30
N LEU A 136 -23.26 6.41 -8.35
CA LEU A 136 -22.15 5.44 -8.42
C LEU A 136 -22.43 4.37 -9.49
N PRO A 137 -21.36 3.78 -10.07
CA PRO A 137 -21.50 2.61 -10.94
C PRO A 137 -22.09 1.40 -10.18
N ALA A 138 -22.60 0.41 -10.94
CA ALA A 138 -23.02 -0.86 -10.37
C ALA A 138 -21.84 -1.58 -9.69
N GLY A 139 -22.14 -2.40 -8.68
CA GLY A 139 -21.12 -3.18 -7.97
C GLY A 139 -20.61 -4.36 -8.80
N ASP A 140 -19.34 -4.72 -8.53
CA ASP A 140 -18.69 -5.96 -8.97
C ASP A 140 -17.99 -6.56 -7.76
N THR A 141 -18.13 -7.87 -7.51
CA THR A 141 -17.63 -8.49 -6.29
C THR A 141 -16.10 -8.52 -6.21
N GLY A 142 -15.41 -8.73 -7.33
CA GLY A 142 -13.94 -8.74 -7.35
C GLY A 142 -13.38 -7.34 -7.10
N TRP A 143 -13.92 -6.33 -7.78
CA TRP A 143 -13.54 -4.94 -7.56
C TRP A 143 -14.00 -4.40 -6.21
N GLY A 144 -15.11 -4.92 -5.64
CA GLY A 144 -15.53 -4.57 -4.29
C GLY A 144 -14.55 -5.05 -3.22
N GLN A 145 -13.95 -6.24 -3.43
CA GLN A 145 -12.86 -6.74 -2.58
C GLN A 145 -11.60 -5.88 -2.70
N GLU A 146 -11.27 -5.43 -3.92
CA GLU A 146 -10.18 -4.46 -4.13
C GLU A 146 -10.44 -3.16 -3.40
N GLU A 147 -11.65 -2.58 -3.57
CA GLU A 147 -12.06 -1.34 -2.90
C GLU A 147 -11.95 -1.44 -1.37
N ALA A 148 -12.39 -2.55 -0.77
CA ALA A 148 -12.28 -2.78 0.66
C ALA A 148 -10.81 -2.80 1.12
N LEU A 149 -9.94 -3.51 0.40
CA LEU A 149 -8.50 -3.57 0.65
C LEU A 149 -7.86 -2.18 0.59
N ASP A 150 -8.14 -1.42 -0.46
CA ASP A 150 -7.54 -0.10 -0.70
C ASP A 150 -7.95 0.90 0.40
N LEU A 151 -9.23 0.93 0.76
CA LEU A 151 -9.76 1.78 1.82
C LEU A 151 -9.14 1.44 3.19
N ASP A 152 -8.99 0.15 3.48
CA ASP A 152 -8.41 -0.34 4.73
C ASP A 152 -6.92 0.01 4.82
N MET A 153 -6.16 -0.16 3.74
CA MET A 153 -4.72 0.16 3.72
C MET A 153 -4.45 1.66 3.76
N ALA A 154 -5.23 2.48 3.04
CA ALA A 154 -5.15 3.93 3.16
C ALA A 154 -5.44 4.40 4.60
N SER A 155 -6.45 3.78 5.25
CA SER A 155 -6.79 4.05 6.65
C SER A 155 -5.72 3.58 7.63
N ALA A 156 -5.07 2.43 7.36
CA ALA A 156 -3.99 1.90 8.19
C ALA A 156 -2.77 2.84 8.21
N ALA A 157 -2.40 3.38 7.05
CA ALA A 157 -1.26 4.28 6.91
C ALA A 157 -1.58 5.71 7.39
N CYS A 158 -2.76 6.24 7.06
CA CYS A 158 -3.16 7.60 7.43
C CYS A 158 -4.58 7.64 8.03
N PRO A 159 -4.77 7.29 9.30
CA PRO A 159 -6.10 7.20 9.90
C PRO A 159 -6.83 8.55 10.01
N THR A 160 -6.15 9.67 9.86
CA THR A 160 -6.73 11.03 9.96
C THR A 160 -6.91 11.72 8.61
N CYS A 161 -6.48 11.07 7.52
CA CYS A 161 -6.68 11.57 6.16
C CYS A 161 -8.16 11.53 5.76
N ALA A 162 -8.55 12.46 4.89
CA ALA A 162 -9.83 12.37 4.19
C ALA A 162 -9.74 11.30 3.09
N ILE A 163 -10.81 10.56 2.86
CA ILE A 163 -10.89 9.53 1.84
C ILE A 163 -11.91 9.95 0.77
N LEU A 164 -11.44 9.96 -0.48
CA LEU A 164 -12.25 10.15 -1.68
C LEU A 164 -12.22 8.83 -2.46
N TYR A 165 -13.37 8.25 -2.73
CA TYR A 165 -13.51 7.13 -3.64
C TYR A 165 -14.04 7.62 -4.99
N VAL A 166 -13.40 7.23 -6.09
CA VAL A 166 -13.86 7.57 -7.44
C VAL A 166 -14.04 6.30 -8.24
N GLY A 167 -15.30 5.87 -8.37
CA GLY A 167 -15.67 4.66 -9.10
C GLY A 167 -15.72 4.91 -10.61
N ALA A 168 -14.89 4.19 -11.37
CA ALA A 168 -14.94 4.19 -12.83
C ALA A 168 -16.09 3.29 -13.33
N ASN A 169 -16.74 3.68 -14.43
CA ASN A 169 -17.88 2.93 -15.00
C ASN A 169 -17.48 1.54 -15.49
N SER A 170 -16.23 1.34 -15.81
CA SER A 170 -15.67 0.04 -16.21
C SER A 170 -14.16 -0.01 -15.98
N ALA A 171 -13.58 -1.20 -16.06
CA ALA A 171 -12.14 -1.41 -15.98
C ALA A 171 -11.39 -1.04 -17.29
N SER A 172 -11.95 -0.21 -18.17
CA SER A 172 -11.19 0.32 -19.31
C SER A 172 -10.21 1.37 -18.85
N PHE A 173 -9.01 1.42 -19.46
CA PHE A 173 -8.05 2.47 -19.12
C PHE A 173 -8.59 3.87 -19.37
N ALA A 174 -9.55 4.05 -20.28
CA ALA A 174 -10.20 5.33 -20.54
C ALA A 174 -11.08 5.78 -19.34
N ASP A 175 -11.91 4.89 -18.80
CA ASP A 175 -12.77 5.19 -17.65
C ASP A 175 -11.92 5.41 -16.37
N LEU A 176 -10.92 4.57 -16.13
CA LEU A 176 -10.01 4.71 -15.01
C LEU A 176 -9.20 6.03 -15.09
N SER A 177 -8.73 6.40 -16.29
CA SER A 177 -8.06 7.68 -16.52
C SER A 177 -8.99 8.89 -16.26
N ALA A 178 -10.27 8.78 -16.59
CA ALA A 178 -11.25 9.83 -16.28
C ALA A 178 -11.41 9.96 -14.75
N ALA A 179 -11.46 8.84 -14.01
CA ALA A 179 -11.55 8.84 -12.56
C ALA A 179 -10.30 9.47 -11.91
N VAL A 180 -9.08 9.20 -12.41
CA VAL A 180 -7.84 9.85 -11.95
C VAL A 180 -7.91 11.38 -12.13
N ASN A 181 -8.34 11.85 -13.30
CA ASN A 181 -8.50 13.28 -13.57
C ASN A 181 -9.55 13.93 -12.64
N THR A 182 -10.65 13.23 -12.36
CA THR A 182 -11.69 13.68 -11.43
C THR A 182 -11.14 13.80 -10.02
N ALA A 183 -10.39 12.79 -9.54
CA ALA A 183 -9.75 12.84 -8.22
C ALA A 183 -8.79 14.03 -8.06
N ALA A 184 -7.96 14.28 -9.08
CA ALA A 184 -7.06 15.43 -9.10
C ALA A 184 -7.83 16.77 -9.10
N ALA A 185 -8.89 16.89 -9.92
CA ALA A 185 -9.75 18.08 -9.97
C ALA A 185 -10.49 18.33 -8.64
N MET A 186 -10.79 17.29 -7.88
CA MET A 186 -11.38 17.38 -6.53
C MET A 186 -10.36 17.65 -5.43
N GLY A 187 -9.09 17.86 -5.76
CA GLY A 187 -8.05 18.30 -4.84
C GLY A 187 -7.38 17.18 -4.06
N ALA A 188 -7.43 15.94 -4.52
CA ALA A 188 -6.66 14.84 -3.94
C ALA A 188 -5.16 15.15 -3.96
N ARG A 189 -4.48 14.89 -2.85
CA ARG A 189 -3.02 15.05 -2.74
C ARG A 189 -2.30 13.74 -3.01
N VAL A 190 -3.02 12.64 -2.89
CA VAL A 190 -2.58 11.28 -3.21
C VAL A 190 -3.69 10.62 -4.03
N ILE A 191 -3.33 9.88 -5.06
CA ILE A 191 -4.26 9.08 -5.87
C ILE A 191 -3.68 7.67 -5.95
N SER A 192 -4.37 6.69 -5.35
CA SER A 192 -3.96 5.28 -5.35
C SER A 192 -4.71 4.52 -6.43
N ASN A 193 -3.98 3.64 -7.14
CA ASN A 193 -4.47 2.88 -8.27
C ASN A 193 -3.98 1.43 -8.15
N SER A 194 -4.86 0.54 -7.70
CA SER A 194 -4.53 -0.86 -7.43
C SER A 194 -4.92 -1.77 -8.59
N TYR A 195 -4.54 -1.39 -9.80
CA TYR A 195 -4.90 -2.08 -11.02
C TYR A 195 -3.85 -1.93 -12.12
N GLY A 196 -3.94 -2.79 -13.10
CA GLY A 196 -3.15 -2.67 -14.33
C GLY A 196 -3.47 -3.74 -15.36
N GLY A 197 -2.70 -3.72 -16.43
CA GLY A 197 -2.77 -4.68 -17.51
C GLY A 197 -1.52 -4.64 -18.37
N SER A 198 -1.47 -5.51 -19.37
CA SER A 198 -0.33 -5.56 -20.28
C SER A 198 -0.08 -4.22 -20.95
N GLU A 199 1.19 -3.85 -21.10
CA GLU A 199 1.59 -2.67 -21.86
C GLU A 199 1.10 -2.73 -23.32
N TYR A 200 0.83 -1.57 -23.89
CA TYR A 200 0.38 -1.42 -25.28
C TYR A 200 0.82 -0.07 -25.84
N SER A 201 0.94 0.05 -27.16
CA SER A 201 1.46 1.30 -27.78
C SER A 201 0.67 2.56 -27.47
N GLY A 202 -0.63 2.44 -27.19
CA GLY A 202 -1.50 3.56 -26.83
C GLY A 202 -1.24 4.16 -25.44
N GLU A 203 -0.51 3.46 -24.58
CA GLU A 203 -0.17 3.92 -23.21
C GLU A 203 0.68 5.18 -23.22
N VAL A 204 1.48 5.40 -24.30
CA VAL A 204 2.26 6.62 -24.48
C VAL A 204 1.37 7.87 -24.40
N SER A 205 0.15 7.79 -24.93
CA SER A 205 -0.83 8.87 -24.84
C SER A 205 -1.67 8.78 -23.58
N ALA A 206 -2.07 7.57 -23.18
CA ALA A 206 -2.94 7.34 -22.02
C ALA A 206 -2.31 7.78 -20.69
N GLN A 207 -0.98 7.69 -20.56
CA GLN A 207 -0.27 8.13 -19.34
C GLN A 207 -0.45 9.62 -19.02
N ALA A 208 -0.93 10.44 -19.95
CA ALA A 208 -1.20 11.86 -19.71
C ALA A 208 -2.19 12.10 -18.55
N ALA A 209 -3.13 11.18 -18.33
CA ALA A 209 -4.07 11.25 -17.21
C ALA A 209 -3.39 11.13 -15.84
N TYR A 210 -2.27 10.44 -15.78
CA TYR A 210 -1.49 10.24 -14.56
C TYR A 210 -0.46 11.36 -14.31
N ASN A 211 -0.30 12.29 -15.27
CA ASN A 211 0.57 13.47 -15.11
C ASN A 211 -0.13 14.52 -14.25
N GLN A 212 -0.03 14.36 -12.94
CA GLN A 212 -0.65 15.22 -11.93
C GLN A 212 0.44 15.87 -11.06
N PRO A 213 1.09 16.96 -11.51
CA PRO A 213 2.19 17.59 -10.78
C PRO A 213 1.78 17.99 -9.35
N GLY A 214 2.60 17.60 -8.36
CA GLY A 214 2.34 17.89 -6.96
C GLY A 214 1.30 16.96 -6.31
N VAL A 215 0.91 15.89 -6.98
CA VAL A 215 0.09 14.79 -6.47
C VAL A 215 0.90 13.50 -6.49
N ALA A 216 0.89 12.74 -5.41
CA ALA A 216 1.50 11.40 -5.39
C ALA A 216 0.51 10.41 -6.02
N VAL A 217 0.79 9.99 -7.24
CA VAL A 217 0.01 8.97 -7.93
C VAL A 217 0.70 7.62 -7.74
N THR A 218 0.23 6.81 -6.80
CA THR A 218 0.74 5.45 -6.56
C THR A 218 0.01 4.46 -7.43
N VAL A 219 0.76 3.50 -7.98
CA VAL A 219 0.22 2.46 -8.87
C VAL A 219 0.85 1.12 -8.52
N SER A 220 0.05 0.09 -8.38
CA SER A 220 0.50 -1.29 -8.19
C SER A 220 1.29 -1.78 -9.39
N SER A 221 2.49 -2.34 -9.16
CA SER A 221 3.40 -2.82 -10.23
C SER A 221 2.85 -4.02 -11.00
N GLY A 222 1.90 -4.76 -10.40
CA GLY A 222 1.31 -5.98 -10.95
C GLY A 222 1.62 -7.23 -10.13
N ASP A 223 0.87 -8.30 -10.41
CA ASP A 223 0.86 -9.55 -9.63
C ASP A 223 1.10 -10.80 -10.48
N SER A 224 1.84 -10.64 -11.58
CA SER A 224 2.14 -11.74 -12.51
C SER A 224 3.63 -12.05 -12.61
N GLY A 225 4.41 -11.57 -11.63
CA GLY A 225 5.87 -11.65 -11.65
C GLY A 225 6.49 -10.69 -12.68
N TYR A 226 7.72 -11.00 -13.11
CA TYR A 226 8.48 -10.17 -14.03
C TYR A 226 7.73 -9.84 -15.30
N GLY A 227 7.58 -8.56 -15.58
CA GLY A 227 6.91 -7.96 -16.73
C GLY A 227 6.31 -6.60 -16.38
N ALA A 228 6.64 -5.56 -17.15
CA ALA A 228 6.09 -4.23 -16.96
C ALA A 228 4.59 -4.19 -17.30
N GLN A 229 3.82 -3.44 -16.54
CA GLN A 229 2.38 -3.27 -16.75
C GLN A 229 2.00 -1.79 -16.76
N PHE A 230 0.94 -1.44 -17.50
CA PHE A 230 0.37 -0.10 -17.48
C PHE A 230 -0.82 -0.06 -16.49
N PRO A 231 -0.95 1.00 -15.65
CA PRO A 231 -0.27 2.30 -15.69
C PRO A 231 1.02 2.41 -14.87
N ALA A 232 1.49 1.34 -14.19
CA ALA A 232 2.73 1.35 -13.42
C ALA A 232 3.96 1.76 -14.25
N SER A 233 4.01 1.38 -15.54
CA SER A 233 5.05 1.79 -16.48
C SER A 233 5.11 3.30 -16.78
N SER A 234 4.09 4.08 -16.40
CA SER A 234 4.06 5.53 -16.66
C SER A 234 5.22 6.26 -15.97
N GLN A 235 5.81 7.22 -16.66
CA GLN A 235 6.86 8.07 -16.08
C GLN A 235 6.36 9.06 -15.02
N TYR A 236 5.05 9.20 -14.85
CA TYR A 236 4.40 10.17 -13.98
C TYR A 236 3.92 9.60 -12.65
N VAL A 237 4.03 8.29 -12.47
CA VAL A 237 3.55 7.61 -11.28
C VAL A 237 4.68 7.12 -10.38
N ILE A 238 4.32 6.76 -9.17
CA ILE A 238 5.13 5.97 -8.25
C ILE A 238 4.74 4.52 -8.47
N ASP A 239 5.61 3.75 -9.11
CA ASP A 239 5.43 2.31 -9.33
C ASP A 239 5.74 1.56 -8.04
N VAL A 240 4.73 0.90 -7.46
CA VAL A 240 4.81 0.27 -6.15
C VAL A 240 4.83 -1.24 -6.28
N GLY A 241 5.99 -1.82 -6.00
CA GLY A 241 6.23 -3.26 -6.01
C GLY A 241 5.85 -3.97 -4.71
N GLY A 242 6.10 -5.27 -4.68
CA GLY A 242 5.66 -6.14 -3.62
C GLY A 242 6.79 -6.88 -2.90
N THR A 243 6.69 -6.98 -1.57
CA THR A 243 7.58 -7.77 -0.72
C THR A 243 6.84 -8.84 0.08
N ASN A 244 7.57 -9.87 0.49
CA ASN A 244 7.21 -10.75 1.60
C ASN A 244 7.74 -10.10 2.89
N LEU A 245 6.87 -9.70 3.78
CA LEU A 245 7.20 -9.08 5.07
C LEU A 245 7.16 -10.14 6.17
N ALA A 246 8.29 -10.46 6.77
CA ALA A 246 8.38 -11.45 7.83
C ALA A 246 8.81 -10.83 9.16
N ARG A 247 8.18 -11.23 10.27
CA ARG A 247 8.66 -10.87 11.61
C ARG A 247 10.04 -11.48 11.87
N SER A 248 10.92 -10.72 12.50
CA SER A 248 12.31 -11.15 12.77
C SER A 248 12.84 -10.55 14.06
N ASN A 249 13.99 -11.07 14.53
CA ASN A 249 14.68 -10.55 15.72
C ASN A 249 15.67 -9.40 15.39
N THR A 250 15.53 -8.77 14.22
CA THR A 250 16.30 -7.56 13.87
C THR A 250 15.84 -6.36 14.68
N SER A 251 16.62 -5.29 14.71
CA SER A 251 16.24 -4.03 15.37
C SER A 251 14.96 -3.41 14.80
N ARG A 252 14.65 -3.68 13.52
CA ARG A 252 13.38 -3.31 12.87
C ARG A 252 12.21 -4.17 13.35
N GLY A 253 12.46 -5.39 13.86
CA GLY A 253 11.43 -6.39 14.15
C GLY A 253 10.89 -7.12 12.92
N PHE A 254 11.32 -6.74 11.72
CA PHE A 254 10.90 -7.31 10.45
C PHE A 254 12.06 -7.45 9.47
N THR A 255 11.91 -8.36 8.51
CA THR A 255 12.74 -8.49 7.30
C THR A 255 11.85 -8.59 6.08
N GLU A 256 12.40 -8.24 4.92
CA GLU A 256 11.67 -8.31 3.66
C GLU A 256 12.50 -9.01 2.58
N THR A 257 11.82 -9.71 1.70
CA THR A 257 12.36 -10.24 0.44
C THR A 257 11.41 -9.88 -0.70
N ALA A 258 11.90 -9.78 -1.93
CA ALA A 258 11.03 -9.56 -3.06
C ALA A 258 9.96 -10.66 -3.15
N TRP A 259 8.70 -10.26 -3.33
CA TRP A 259 7.62 -11.20 -3.57
C TRP A 259 7.67 -11.72 -5.01
N SER A 260 7.57 -13.04 -5.19
CA SER A 260 7.67 -13.66 -6.51
C SER A 260 6.52 -13.29 -7.46
N GLY A 261 5.40 -12.82 -6.94
CA GLY A 261 4.26 -12.33 -7.71
C GLY A 261 4.40 -10.87 -8.15
N GLY A 262 5.21 -10.05 -7.47
CA GLY A 262 5.33 -8.62 -7.75
C GLY A 262 5.76 -8.32 -9.18
N GLY A 263 5.14 -7.31 -9.82
CA GLY A 263 5.50 -6.84 -11.15
C GLY A 263 6.84 -6.10 -11.15
N SER A 264 7.52 -6.11 -12.26
CA SER A 264 8.68 -5.27 -12.57
C SER A 264 9.06 -5.39 -14.04
N GLY A 265 9.93 -4.54 -14.52
CA GLY A 265 10.51 -4.72 -15.84
C GLY A 265 10.80 -3.42 -16.58
N CYS A 266 11.59 -3.54 -17.63
CA CYS A 266 11.87 -2.44 -18.54
C CYS A 266 10.68 -2.27 -19.50
N SER A 267 10.01 -1.11 -19.46
CA SER A 267 8.88 -0.80 -20.33
C SER A 267 9.23 -0.97 -21.80
N ALA A 268 8.29 -1.46 -22.57
CA ALA A 268 8.44 -1.55 -24.03
C ALA A 268 8.15 -0.21 -24.73
N PHE A 269 7.47 0.73 -24.07
CA PHE A 269 6.94 1.93 -24.72
C PHE A 269 7.36 3.25 -24.07
N ILE A 270 7.43 3.30 -22.73
CA ILE A 270 7.58 4.55 -21.99
C ILE A 270 9.03 4.98 -21.86
N THR A 271 9.31 6.23 -22.19
CA THR A 271 10.63 6.84 -22.06
C THR A 271 11.08 6.88 -20.60
N LYS A 272 12.36 6.58 -20.37
CA LYS A 272 12.97 6.71 -19.04
C LYS A 272 12.92 8.17 -18.59
N PRO A 273 12.35 8.47 -17.41
CA PRO A 273 12.40 9.81 -16.84
C PRO A 273 13.83 10.17 -16.43
N SER A 274 14.14 11.47 -16.47
CA SER A 274 15.51 11.96 -16.23
C SER A 274 16.05 11.69 -14.82
N TRP A 275 15.17 11.44 -13.86
CA TRP A 275 15.54 11.13 -12.49
C TRP A 275 15.83 9.63 -12.25
N GLN A 276 15.50 8.73 -13.20
CA GLN A 276 15.77 7.31 -13.08
C GLN A 276 17.13 6.98 -13.72
N HIS A 277 18.04 6.39 -12.92
CA HIS A 277 19.43 6.17 -13.30
C HIS A 277 19.85 4.70 -13.34
N ASP A 278 18.91 3.76 -13.49
CA ASP A 278 19.25 2.36 -13.63
C ASP A 278 20.16 2.13 -14.86
N PRO A 279 21.12 1.17 -14.79
CA PRO A 279 22.22 1.12 -15.76
C PRO A 279 21.88 0.48 -17.11
N SER A 280 20.83 -0.33 -17.24
CA SER A 280 20.66 -1.19 -18.40
C SER A 280 19.32 -1.04 -19.12
N CYS A 281 18.24 -0.65 -18.45
CA CYS A 281 16.97 -0.38 -19.09
C CYS A 281 17.04 0.98 -19.80
N VAL A 282 16.81 0.99 -21.10
CA VAL A 282 16.85 2.24 -21.91
C VAL A 282 15.53 3.02 -21.83
N ARG A 283 14.52 2.44 -21.23
CA ARG A 283 13.19 3.00 -21.03
C ARG A 283 12.86 3.07 -19.54
N ARG A 284 11.61 3.37 -19.18
CA ARG A 284 11.13 3.35 -17.81
C ARG A 284 11.32 1.96 -17.21
N MET A 285 12.07 1.86 -16.11
CA MET A 285 12.20 0.65 -15.31
C MET A 285 11.23 0.71 -14.14
N GLY A 286 10.33 -0.25 -14.00
CA GLY A 286 9.58 -0.51 -12.77
C GLY A 286 10.44 -1.41 -11.88
N THR A 287 10.40 -1.22 -10.62
CA THR A 287 9.60 -0.57 -9.62
C THR A 287 10.34 0.65 -9.05
N ASP A 288 9.66 1.57 -8.34
CA ASP A 288 10.32 2.70 -7.65
C ASP A 288 10.52 2.43 -6.16
N VAL A 289 9.51 1.87 -5.51
CA VAL A 289 9.45 1.56 -4.07
C VAL A 289 8.55 0.36 -3.86
N SER A 290 8.70 -0.37 -2.76
CA SER A 290 7.87 -1.54 -2.47
C SER A 290 7.33 -1.51 -1.04
N ALA A 291 6.30 -2.35 -0.80
CA ALA A 291 5.82 -2.68 0.54
C ALA A 291 5.23 -4.10 0.53
N VAL A 292 4.74 -4.56 1.68
CA VAL A 292 4.14 -5.90 1.83
C VAL A 292 3.08 -6.16 0.77
N ALA A 293 3.18 -7.33 0.13
CA ALA A 293 2.28 -7.76 -0.95
C ALA A 293 2.07 -9.29 -0.98
N ASP A 294 2.99 -10.10 -0.44
CA ASP A 294 2.82 -11.55 -0.46
C ASP A 294 1.60 -11.97 0.38
N PRO A 295 0.59 -12.64 -0.21
CA PRO A 295 -0.58 -13.11 0.55
C PRO A 295 -0.23 -14.04 1.72
N ASN A 296 0.93 -14.72 1.69
CA ASN A 296 1.38 -15.56 2.81
C ASN A 296 1.77 -14.74 4.04
N THR A 297 2.11 -13.49 3.84
CA THR A 297 2.40 -12.49 4.89
C THR A 297 1.47 -11.28 4.73
N GLY A 298 0.24 -11.54 4.33
CA GLY A 298 -0.74 -10.52 3.95
C GLY A 298 -1.32 -9.73 5.11
N VAL A 299 -2.22 -8.84 4.78
CA VAL A 299 -2.86 -7.88 5.69
C VAL A 299 -4.29 -8.28 6.01
N ALA A 300 -4.78 -7.90 7.18
CA ALA A 300 -6.18 -8.06 7.53
C ALA A 300 -7.05 -7.05 6.77
N VAL A 301 -8.18 -7.52 6.23
CA VAL A 301 -9.19 -6.71 5.54
C VAL A 301 -10.58 -7.15 5.98
N TYR A 302 -11.51 -6.22 6.05
CA TYR A 302 -12.91 -6.54 6.27
C TYR A 302 -13.73 -6.22 5.02
N ASP A 303 -14.34 -7.24 4.42
CA ASP A 303 -15.20 -7.11 3.25
C ASP A 303 -16.43 -8.01 3.39
N SER A 304 -17.62 -7.41 3.32
CA SER A 304 -18.88 -8.14 3.37
C SER A 304 -19.52 -8.35 1.98
N TYR A 305 -19.12 -7.55 0.98
CA TYR A 305 -19.73 -7.63 -0.36
C TYR A 305 -19.19 -8.79 -1.19
N GLY A 306 -17.90 -9.03 -1.14
CA GLY A 306 -17.25 -10.13 -1.87
C GLY A 306 -17.23 -11.45 -1.11
N SER A 307 -17.57 -11.45 0.20
CA SER A 307 -17.51 -12.63 1.04
C SER A 307 -18.82 -13.43 1.04
N THR A 308 -18.73 -14.69 1.43
CA THR A 308 -19.89 -15.60 1.55
C THR A 308 -20.03 -16.13 2.98
N GLY A 309 -21.28 -16.31 3.45
CA GLY A 309 -21.55 -17.00 4.71
C GLY A 309 -21.34 -16.17 5.98
N GLY A 310 -21.21 -14.83 5.89
CA GLY A 310 -21.10 -13.95 7.06
C GLY A 310 -19.72 -13.93 7.74
N ALA A 311 -18.73 -14.64 7.21
CA ALA A 311 -17.33 -14.54 7.59
C ALA A 311 -16.66 -13.51 6.68
N ASN A 312 -16.33 -12.32 7.21
CA ASN A 312 -15.97 -11.14 6.44
C ASN A 312 -14.55 -10.63 6.73
N TRP A 313 -13.84 -11.22 7.71
CA TRP A 313 -12.42 -10.97 7.93
C TRP A 313 -11.60 -11.88 7.03
N LEU A 314 -10.78 -11.29 6.20
CA LEU A 314 -9.98 -11.93 5.17
C LEU A 314 -8.51 -11.53 5.32
N VAL A 315 -7.61 -12.31 4.73
CA VAL A 315 -6.21 -11.94 4.58
C VAL A 315 -5.94 -11.71 3.10
N PHE A 316 -5.48 -10.52 2.78
CA PHE A 316 -5.16 -10.13 1.41
C PHE A 316 -3.66 -9.90 1.21
N GLY A 317 -3.23 -10.14 -0.01
CA GLY A 317 -1.96 -9.72 -0.59
C GLY A 317 -2.19 -9.11 -1.96
N GLY A 318 -1.13 -9.06 -2.75
CA GLY A 318 -1.06 -8.36 -4.02
C GLY A 318 -0.37 -7.01 -3.88
N THR A 319 0.13 -6.47 -4.98
CA THR A 319 0.67 -5.10 -4.99
C THR A 319 -0.41 -4.05 -4.71
N SER A 320 -1.68 -4.46 -4.73
CA SER A 320 -2.85 -3.73 -4.22
C SER A 320 -2.81 -3.42 -2.72
N VAL A 321 -2.09 -4.19 -1.91
CA VAL A 321 -1.78 -3.83 -0.51
C VAL A 321 -0.79 -2.67 -0.47
N ALA A 322 0.26 -2.78 -1.29
CA ALA A 322 1.40 -1.88 -1.24
C ALA A 322 1.06 -0.47 -1.75
N ALA A 323 0.30 -0.34 -2.84
CA ALA A 323 0.03 0.96 -3.46
C ALA A 323 -0.75 1.93 -2.54
N PRO A 324 -1.89 1.57 -1.92
CA PRO A 324 -2.61 2.45 -1.00
C PRO A 324 -1.87 2.66 0.32
N LEU A 325 -1.10 1.67 0.80
CA LEU A 325 -0.26 1.81 1.99
C LEU A 325 0.82 2.88 1.79
N VAL A 326 1.57 2.80 0.68
CA VAL A 326 2.59 3.79 0.29
C VAL A 326 1.92 5.13 0.01
N GLY A 327 0.77 5.14 -0.67
CA GLY A 327 -0.03 6.35 -0.89
C GLY A 327 -0.41 7.05 0.42
N GLY A 328 -0.89 6.28 1.40
CA GLY A 328 -1.16 6.79 2.75
C GLY A 328 0.08 7.38 3.43
N MET A 329 1.25 6.78 3.24
CA MET A 329 2.51 7.32 3.76
C MET A 329 2.89 8.64 3.07
N TYR A 330 2.68 8.79 1.75
CA TYR A 330 2.83 10.07 1.06
C TYR A 330 1.85 11.13 1.59
N ALA A 331 0.63 10.75 1.92
CA ALA A 331 -0.32 11.67 2.54
C ALA A 331 0.12 12.13 3.93
N VAL A 332 0.77 11.25 4.70
CA VAL A 332 1.39 11.58 5.99
C VAL A 332 2.59 12.50 5.82
N ALA A 333 3.44 12.24 4.82
CA ALA A 333 4.63 13.04 4.49
C ALA A 333 4.25 14.47 4.10
N GLY A 334 3.23 14.61 3.26
CA GLY A 334 2.90 15.86 2.58
C GLY A 334 3.74 16.03 1.30
N VAL A 335 3.09 15.92 0.16
CA VAL A 335 3.74 16.01 -1.16
C VAL A 335 4.20 17.43 -1.45
N THR A 336 5.48 17.60 -1.72
CA THR A 336 6.11 18.89 -2.09
C THR A 336 6.72 18.88 -3.48
N SER A 337 7.13 17.71 -3.98
CA SER A 337 7.69 17.52 -5.32
C SER A 337 6.62 17.56 -6.40
N ALA A 338 6.94 18.16 -7.54
CA ALA A 338 6.10 18.06 -8.74
C ALA A 338 6.04 16.63 -9.29
N TYR A 339 7.08 15.85 -9.08
CA TYR A 339 7.18 14.44 -9.48
C TYR A 339 7.65 13.63 -8.27
N PRO A 340 6.72 13.15 -7.41
CA PRO A 340 7.05 12.51 -6.14
C PRO A 340 7.93 11.26 -6.27
N ALA A 341 7.82 10.50 -7.37
CA ALA A 341 8.67 9.35 -7.62
C ALA A 341 10.17 9.72 -7.64
N ALA A 342 10.52 10.92 -8.11
CA ALA A 342 11.91 11.37 -8.20
C ALA A 342 12.60 11.45 -6.82
N THR A 343 11.85 11.72 -5.75
CA THR A 343 12.42 11.84 -4.40
C THR A 343 12.99 10.51 -3.90
N LEU A 344 12.44 9.38 -4.33
CA LEU A 344 12.91 8.04 -3.97
C LEU A 344 14.32 7.74 -4.50
N TYR A 345 14.71 8.38 -5.60
CA TYR A 345 16.03 8.20 -6.22
C TYR A 345 17.12 9.11 -5.63
N THR A 346 16.73 10.09 -4.81
CA THR A 346 17.66 11.00 -4.12
C THR A 346 17.82 10.66 -2.64
N ALA A 347 16.93 9.87 -2.08
CA ALA A 347 16.76 9.67 -0.65
C ALA A 347 17.73 8.65 -0.02
N GLY A 348 18.39 7.82 -0.82
CA GLY A 348 19.43 6.81 -0.49
C GLY A 348 19.38 6.10 0.86
N ALA A 349 19.38 6.83 1.96
CA ALA A 349 19.50 6.27 3.31
C ALA A 349 18.17 6.10 4.07
N SER A 350 17.03 6.50 3.50
CA SER A 350 15.73 6.49 4.19
C SER A 350 14.79 5.38 3.70
N LEU A 351 15.35 4.39 3.01
CA LEU A 351 14.65 3.19 2.55
C LEU A 351 15.40 1.94 3.04
N PHE A 352 14.69 0.88 3.36
CA PHE A 352 15.26 -0.44 3.55
C PHE A 352 15.55 -1.06 2.19
N ASP A 353 16.82 -1.28 1.91
CA ASP A 353 17.25 -2.00 0.73
C ASP A 353 16.87 -3.49 0.84
N VAL A 354 16.06 -3.99 -0.08
CA VAL A 354 15.61 -5.38 -0.12
C VAL A 354 16.52 -6.16 -1.06
N VAL A 355 17.47 -6.89 -0.49
CA VAL A 355 18.59 -7.49 -1.24
C VAL A 355 18.41 -8.97 -1.59
N ALA A 356 17.23 -9.53 -1.35
CA ALA A 356 16.95 -10.95 -1.57
C ALA A 356 15.59 -11.20 -2.20
N GLY A 357 15.48 -12.31 -2.91
CA GLY A 357 14.25 -12.70 -3.60
C GLY A 357 14.30 -12.43 -5.11
N SER A 358 13.25 -12.86 -5.79
CA SER A 358 13.11 -12.75 -7.23
C SER A 358 11.64 -12.82 -7.61
N ASN A 359 11.24 -12.08 -8.63
CA ASN A 359 9.88 -12.12 -9.18
C ASN A 359 9.80 -12.82 -10.54
N GLY A 360 10.83 -13.55 -10.95
CA GLY A 360 10.77 -14.33 -12.18
C GLY A 360 12.11 -14.56 -12.85
N ASN A 361 12.06 -14.70 -14.17
CA ASN A 361 13.21 -15.02 -14.99
C ASN A 361 13.39 -14.01 -16.12
N CYS A 362 14.40 -13.17 -15.99
CA CYS A 362 14.73 -12.12 -16.94
C CYS A 362 15.90 -12.46 -17.87
N ARG A 363 15.93 -13.68 -18.43
CA ARG A 363 17.04 -14.23 -19.26
C ARG A 363 17.55 -13.32 -20.37
N ARG A 364 16.74 -12.38 -20.86
CA ARG A 364 17.08 -11.42 -21.92
C ARG A 364 17.41 -10.02 -21.41
N GLY A 365 17.43 -9.83 -20.07
CA GLY A 365 17.74 -8.58 -19.41
C GLY A 365 18.88 -8.74 -18.40
N ALA A 366 19.26 -7.62 -17.78
CA ALA A 366 20.20 -7.68 -16.67
C ALA A 366 19.56 -8.37 -15.46
N ALA A 367 20.35 -9.05 -14.63
CA ALA A 367 19.84 -9.84 -13.51
C ALA A 367 18.97 -9.00 -12.54
N TYR A 368 19.33 -7.74 -12.30
CA TYR A 368 18.57 -6.84 -11.42
C TYR A 368 17.15 -6.52 -11.92
N TYR A 369 16.78 -6.87 -13.17
CA TYR A 369 15.40 -6.68 -13.66
C TYR A 369 14.39 -7.55 -12.92
N CYS A 370 14.81 -8.73 -12.43
CA CYS A 370 13.93 -9.70 -11.78
C CYS A 370 14.51 -10.32 -10.50
N HIS A 371 15.70 -9.92 -10.08
CA HIS A 371 16.32 -10.34 -8.82
C HIS A 371 16.61 -9.11 -7.96
N ALA A 372 16.18 -9.18 -6.71
CA ALA A 372 16.54 -8.18 -5.71
C ALA A 372 18.05 -8.21 -5.43
N GLY A 373 18.64 -7.05 -5.21
CA GLY A 373 20.07 -6.87 -4.97
C GLY A 373 20.36 -5.53 -4.31
N THR A 374 21.62 -5.24 -4.05
CA THR A 374 21.99 -3.98 -3.40
C THR A 374 21.69 -2.77 -4.29
N GLY A 375 20.98 -1.79 -3.73
CA GLY A 375 20.54 -0.58 -4.42
C GLY A 375 19.29 -0.81 -5.27
N HIS A 376 19.06 0.02 -6.29
CA HIS A 376 17.88 -0.10 -7.12
C HIS A 376 17.85 -1.39 -7.94
N ASP A 377 16.74 -2.14 -7.81
CA ASP A 377 16.43 -3.33 -8.61
C ASP A 377 14.97 -3.32 -9.10
N GLY A 378 14.67 -4.21 -10.06
CA GLY A 378 13.34 -4.29 -10.64
C GLY A 378 12.25 -4.68 -9.65
N PRO A 379 12.41 -5.80 -8.91
CA PRO A 379 11.38 -6.31 -8.01
C PRO A 379 10.98 -5.36 -6.87
N THR A 380 11.94 -4.59 -6.32
CA THR A 380 11.72 -3.82 -5.11
C THR A 380 12.06 -2.33 -5.21
N GLY A 381 12.50 -1.88 -6.40
CA GLY A 381 12.87 -0.49 -6.62
C GLY A 381 14.03 -0.07 -5.75
N ASN A 382 13.91 1.07 -5.09
CA ASN A 382 14.90 1.57 -4.13
C ASN A 382 14.72 0.98 -2.72
N GLY A 383 13.85 -0.02 -2.55
CA GLY A 383 13.56 -0.68 -1.28
C GLY A 383 12.20 -0.28 -0.68
N THR A 384 12.03 -0.47 0.63
CA THR A 384 10.78 -0.21 1.36
C THR A 384 10.92 0.98 2.32
N PRO A 385 9.85 1.76 2.58
CA PRO A 385 9.96 2.98 3.37
C PRO A 385 10.43 2.78 4.81
N ILE A 386 11.24 3.73 5.32
CA ILE A 386 11.56 3.91 6.73
C ILE A 386 10.98 5.25 7.17
N GLY A 387 9.79 5.26 7.74
CA GLY A 387 9.08 6.51 7.99
C GLY A 387 8.68 7.19 6.67
N VAL A 388 8.59 8.51 6.68
CA VAL A 388 8.08 9.28 5.53
C VAL A 388 9.09 10.30 4.99
N THR A 389 10.31 10.29 5.48
CA THR A 389 11.32 11.32 5.16
C THR A 389 11.74 11.30 3.68
N SER A 390 11.64 10.16 3.01
CA SER A 390 11.97 10.01 1.59
C SER A 390 10.82 10.32 0.64
N LEU A 391 9.65 10.67 1.18
CA LEU A 391 8.39 10.76 0.43
C LEU A 391 7.91 12.22 0.23
N HIS A 392 8.79 13.20 0.30
CA HIS A 392 8.43 14.63 0.20
C HIS A 392 8.52 15.19 -1.21
#